data_b81debc3897a3d9ddbc9cba016ea7680
#
_entry.id   b81debc3897a3d9ddbc9cba016ea7680
#
_cell.length_a   1.000
_cell.length_b   1.000
_cell.length_c   1.000
_cell.angle_alpha   90.00
_cell.angle_beta   90.00
_cell.angle_gamma   90.00
#
_symmetry.space_group_name_H-M   'P 1'
#
loop_
_entity.id
_entity.type
_entity.pdbx_description
1 polymer ?
#
loop_
_entity_poly.entity_id
_entity_poly.type
_entity_poly.pdbx_seq_one_letter_code
_entity_poly.pdbx_strand_id
1 'polypeptide(L)'
;MEPGPVPMPARILIVEDETFVAFEMAETLSDYGYDCVGVADDTASAMRLGNRTVDVALVDVNLCDGATGPRIGALLAAKGVRVIFVTANPRQLGNGVPGTLGVISKPVDFKLIGEALDFVLADRSGAARNPAPPPGLELFASY
;
A
#
# COMPACT_ATOMS: atom_id res chain seq x y z
N MET A 1 -15.69 15.10 -9.89
CA MET A 1 -16.29 13.77 -10.10
C MET A 1 -15.50 12.73 -9.35
N GLU A 2 -16.17 11.96 -8.54
CA GLU A 2 -15.51 10.89 -7.80
C GLU A 2 -15.20 9.73 -8.73
N PRO A 3 -14.02 9.09 -8.54
CA PRO A 3 -13.76 7.86 -9.27
C PRO A 3 -14.77 6.80 -8.86
N GLY A 4 -15.16 5.98 -9.79
CA GLY A 4 -16.03 4.86 -9.50
C GLY A 4 -15.36 3.83 -8.61
N PRO A 5 -16.10 2.79 -8.20
CA PRO A 5 -15.51 1.71 -7.41
C PRO A 5 -14.37 1.03 -8.16
N VAL A 6 -13.38 0.57 -7.40
CA VAL A 6 -12.25 -0.16 -7.98
C VAL A 6 -12.75 -1.52 -8.47
N PRO A 7 -12.45 -1.88 -9.74
CA PRO A 7 -12.82 -3.21 -10.23
C PRO A 7 -12.16 -4.31 -9.40
N MET A 8 -12.89 -5.40 -9.22
CA MET A 8 -12.33 -6.57 -8.54
C MET A 8 -11.95 -7.64 -9.56
N PRO A 9 -10.83 -8.35 -9.36
CA PRO A 9 -9.92 -8.17 -8.22
C PRO A 9 -9.09 -6.91 -8.35
N ALA A 10 -8.91 -6.21 -7.24
CA ALA A 10 -8.03 -5.05 -7.21
C ALA A 10 -6.58 -5.48 -7.42
N ARG A 11 -5.79 -4.60 -8.00
CA ARG A 11 -4.42 -4.88 -8.41
C ARG A 11 -3.45 -4.20 -7.45
N ILE A 12 -2.60 -5.00 -6.83
CA ILE A 12 -1.74 -4.56 -5.73
C ILE A 12 -0.28 -4.69 -6.14
N LEU A 13 0.47 -3.62 -5.94
CA LEU A 13 1.91 -3.61 -6.13
C LEU A 13 2.59 -3.73 -4.76
N ILE A 14 3.56 -4.62 -4.65
CA ILE A 14 4.39 -4.77 -3.46
C ILE A 14 5.76 -4.15 -3.74
N VAL A 15 6.20 -3.24 -2.87
CA VAL A 15 7.54 -2.63 -2.95
C VAL A 15 8.26 -2.98 -1.66
N GLU A 16 9.09 -4.01 -1.71
CA GLU A 16 9.71 -4.64 -0.55
C GLU A 16 10.97 -5.37 -0.99
N ASP A 17 12.09 -5.15 -0.31
CA ASP A 17 13.36 -5.83 -0.66
C ASP A 17 13.62 -7.09 0.16
N GLU A 18 12.89 -7.32 1.23
CA GLU A 18 12.99 -8.58 1.97
C GLU A 18 12.18 -9.64 1.23
N THR A 19 12.87 -10.54 0.55
CA THR A 19 12.23 -11.54 -0.31
C THR A 19 11.18 -12.37 0.41
N PHE A 20 11.47 -12.79 1.64
CA PHE A 20 10.54 -13.61 2.40
C PHE A 20 9.27 -12.85 2.75
N VAL A 21 9.41 -11.59 3.17
CA VAL A 21 8.25 -10.74 3.50
C VAL A 21 7.41 -10.49 2.25
N ALA A 22 8.05 -10.18 1.13
CA ALA A 22 7.36 -9.95 -0.12
C ALA A 22 6.57 -11.18 -0.57
N PHE A 23 7.18 -12.37 -0.43
CA PHE A 23 6.51 -13.63 -0.77
C PHE A 23 5.28 -13.86 0.10
N GLU A 24 5.40 -13.67 1.41
CA GLU A 24 4.28 -13.84 2.33
C GLU A 24 3.17 -12.83 2.06
N MET A 25 3.52 -11.59 1.71
CA MET A 25 2.53 -10.61 1.30
C MET A 25 1.78 -11.06 0.05
N ALA A 26 2.50 -11.52 -0.97
CA ALA A 26 1.88 -11.98 -2.21
C ALA A 26 0.92 -13.14 -1.95
N GLU A 27 1.29 -14.08 -1.08
CA GLU A 27 0.41 -15.18 -0.69
C GLU A 27 -0.87 -14.66 -0.03
N THR A 28 -0.72 -13.68 0.87
CA THR A 28 -1.85 -13.07 1.57
C THR A 28 -2.80 -12.39 0.59
N LEU A 29 -2.25 -11.67 -0.39
CA LEU A 29 -3.08 -11.00 -1.41
C LEU A 29 -3.93 -12.03 -2.15
N SER A 30 -3.32 -13.15 -2.53
CA SER A 30 -4.03 -14.22 -3.22
C SER A 30 -5.16 -14.78 -2.35
N ASP A 31 -4.88 -15.02 -1.07
CA ASP A 31 -5.87 -15.54 -0.13
C ASP A 31 -7.08 -14.62 0.04
N TYR A 32 -6.84 -13.32 -0.07
CA TYR A 32 -7.92 -12.31 0.05
C TYR A 32 -8.58 -11.99 -1.30
N GLY A 33 -8.17 -12.65 -2.37
CA GLY A 33 -8.77 -12.46 -3.69
C GLY A 33 -8.25 -11.25 -4.45
N TYR A 34 -7.08 -10.74 -4.10
CA TYR A 34 -6.44 -9.63 -4.81
C TYR A 34 -5.41 -10.13 -5.81
N ASP A 35 -5.18 -9.34 -6.88
CA ASP A 35 -4.13 -9.61 -7.85
C ASP A 35 -2.83 -8.93 -7.43
N CYS A 36 -1.74 -9.68 -7.38
CA CYS A 36 -0.42 -9.11 -7.21
C CYS A 36 0.14 -8.72 -8.58
N VAL A 37 0.37 -7.43 -8.80
CA VAL A 37 0.94 -6.93 -10.06
C VAL A 37 2.40 -7.36 -10.18
N GLY A 38 3.10 -7.39 -9.06
CA GLY A 38 4.49 -7.76 -9.00
C GLY A 38 5.13 -7.29 -7.72
N VAL A 39 6.40 -7.60 -7.57
CA VAL A 39 7.23 -7.20 -6.43
C VAL A 39 8.39 -6.38 -6.94
N ALA A 40 8.55 -5.17 -6.42
CA ALA A 40 9.67 -4.29 -6.72
C ALA A 40 10.55 -4.18 -5.47
N ASP A 41 11.85 -4.04 -5.65
CA ASP A 41 12.80 -3.92 -4.54
C ASP A 41 13.62 -2.63 -4.60
N ASP A 42 13.39 -1.80 -5.62
CA ASP A 42 14.08 -0.52 -5.79
C ASP A 42 13.19 0.46 -6.57
N THR A 43 13.68 1.68 -6.74
CA THR A 43 12.94 2.73 -7.44
C THR A 43 12.65 2.36 -8.89
N ALA A 44 13.64 1.85 -9.61
CA ALA A 44 13.49 1.54 -11.04
C ALA A 44 12.40 0.49 -11.27
N SER A 45 12.43 -0.60 -10.52
CA SER A 45 11.42 -1.66 -10.66
C SER A 45 10.04 -1.19 -10.22
N ALA A 46 9.97 -0.35 -9.16
CA ALA A 46 8.70 0.20 -8.69
C ALA A 46 8.07 1.09 -9.75
N MET A 47 8.87 1.93 -10.40
CA MET A 47 8.34 2.81 -11.45
C MET A 47 7.92 2.05 -12.67
N ARG A 48 8.66 1.01 -13.04
CA ARG A 48 8.32 0.15 -14.19
C ARG A 48 6.98 -0.56 -13.94
N LEU A 49 6.81 -1.19 -12.78
CA LEU A 49 5.57 -1.87 -12.44
C LEU A 49 4.44 -0.88 -12.20
N GLY A 50 4.75 0.30 -11.68
CA GLY A 50 3.78 1.35 -11.44
C GLY A 50 3.16 1.95 -12.70
N ASN A 51 3.72 1.66 -13.88
CA ASN A 51 3.13 2.06 -15.15
C ASN A 51 1.98 1.14 -15.58
N ARG A 52 1.81 0.01 -14.90
CA ARG A 52 0.66 -0.86 -15.11
C ARG A 52 -0.53 -0.32 -14.33
N THR A 53 -1.70 -0.92 -14.52
CA THR A 53 -2.85 -0.60 -13.69
C THR A 53 -2.58 -1.10 -12.26
N VAL A 54 -2.49 -0.18 -11.32
CA VAL A 54 -2.26 -0.48 -9.91
C VAL A 54 -3.29 0.29 -9.09
N ASP A 55 -3.97 -0.40 -8.20
CA ASP A 55 -4.99 0.21 -7.36
C ASP A 55 -4.42 0.61 -6.00
N VAL A 56 -3.59 -0.25 -5.42
CA VAL A 56 -2.94 0.00 -4.13
C VAL A 56 -1.49 -0.46 -4.20
N ALA A 57 -0.60 0.26 -3.55
CA ALA A 57 0.78 -0.15 -3.36
C ALA A 57 1.09 -0.27 -1.88
N LEU A 58 1.77 -1.35 -1.50
CA LEU A 58 2.31 -1.58 -0.17
C LEU A 58 3.81 -1.33 -0.27
N VAL A 59 4.32 -0.30 0.41
CA VAL A 59 5.67 0.22 0.17
C VAL A 59 6.48 0.26 1.46
N ASP A 60 7.64 -0.42 1.47
CA ASP A 60 8.60 -0.27 2.55
C ASP A 60 9.41 1.01 2.36
N VAL A 61 9.92 1.53 3.45
CA VAL A 61 10.73 2.75 3.46
C VAL A 61 12.16 2.48 2.96
N ASN A 62 12.78 1.42 3.47
CA ASN A 62 14.17 1.08 3.15
C ASN A 62 14.20 -0.05 2.14
N LEU A 63 14.83 0.22 1.00
CA LEU A 63 14.87 -0.71 -0.13
C LEU A 63 16.31 -0.94 -0.57
N CYS A 64 16.52 -1.71 -1.63
CA CYS A 64 17.87 -2.02 -2.12
C CYS A 64 18.67 -0.77 -2.47
N ASP A 65 18.02 0.28 -2.93
CA ASP A 65 18.67 1.53 -3.32
C ASP A 65 18.62 2.60 -2.22
N GLY A 66 18.30 2.23 -0.99
CA GLY A 66 18.33 3.15 0.15
C GLY A 66 16.93 3.46 0.70
N ALA A 67 16.83 4.58 1.40
CA ALA A 67 15.57 5.02 2.00
C ALA A 67 14.66 5.70 0.96
N THR A 68 14.39 5.01 -0.13
CA THR A 68 13.69 5.54 -1.29
C THR A 68 12.18 5.34 -1.26
N GLY A 69 11.70 4.54 -0.30
CA GLY A 69 10.26 4.23 -0.19
C GLY A 69 9.36 5.44 -0.14
N PRO A 70 9.65 6.46 0.68
CA PRO A 70 8.79 7.65 0.75
C PRO A 70 8.64 8.36 -0.60
N ARG A 71 9.73 8.49 -1.35
CA ARG A 71 9.67 9.09 -2.68
C ARG A 71 8.87 8.24 -3.65
N ILE A 72 9.11 6.93 -3.62
CA ILE A 72 8.33 5.99 -4.45
C ILE A 72 6.85 6.13 -4.14
N GLY A 73 6.50 6.15 -2.86
CA GLY A 73 5.11 6.31 -2.44
C GLY A 73 4.50 7.60 -2.96
N ALA A 74 5.23 8.71 -2.87
CA ALA A 74 4.75 10.00 -3.38
C ALA A 74 4.53 9.97 -4.89
N LEU A 75 5.45 9.36 -5.63
CA LEU A 75 5.34 9.25 -7.09
C LEU A 75 4.15 8.38 -7.51
N LEU A 76 3.94 7.26 -6.81
CA LEU A 76 2.80 6.40 -7.09
C LEU A 76 1.48 7.09 -6.73
N ALA A 77 1.45 7.79 -5.60
CA ALA A 77 0.25 8.53 -5.17
C ALA A 77 -0.11 9.61 -6.20
N ALA A 78 0.89 10.26 -6.79
CA ALA A 78 0.65 11.27 -7.83
C ALA A 78 0.01 10.69 -9.08
N LYS A 79 0.14 9.37 -9.28
CA LYS A 79 -0.51 8.66 -10.39
C LYS A 79 -1.90 8.15 -10.02
N GLY A 80 -2.37 8.41 -8.81
CA GLY A 80 -3.68 7.96 -8.35
C GLY A 80 -3.67 6.63 -7.63
N VAL A 81 -2.49 6.07 -7.35
CA VAL A 81 -2.38 4.82 -6.61
C VAL A 81 -2.57 5.11 -5.11
N ARG A 82 -3.37 4.29 -4.44
CA ARG A 82 -3.49 4.35 -2.99
C ARG A 82 -2.24 3.72 -2.39
N VAL A 83 -1.55 4.44 -1.50
CA VAL A 83 -0.27 3.99 -0.95
C VAL A 83 -0.37 3.79 0.56
N ILE A 84 0.00 2.60 1.01
CA ILE A 84 0.15 2.27 2.43
C ILE A 84 1.61 1.87 2.63
N PHE A 85 2.29 2.49 3.59
CA PHE A 85 3.65 2.09 3.93
C PHE A 85 3.63 0.91 4.90
N VAL A 86 4.59 0.00 4.76
CA VAL A 86 4.79 -1.14 5.66
C VAL A 86 6.26 -1.14 6.04
N THR A 87 6.60 -0.75 7.26
CA THR A 87 7.98 -0.49 7.61
C THR A 87 8.28 -0.78 9.09
N ALA A 88 9.53 -1.16 9.37
CA ALA A 88 10.03 -1.26 10.74
C ALA A 88 10.32 0.12 11.36
N ASN A 89 10.36 1.17 10.53
CA ASN A 89 10.75 2.51 10.97
C ASN A 89 9.68 3.54 10.62
N PRO A 90 8.48 3.44 11.21
CA PRO A 90 7.39 4.37 10.85
C PRO A 90 7.71 5.83 11.15
N ARG A 91 8.62 6.09 12.09
CA ARG A 91 9.03 7.46 12.41
C ARG A 91 9.73 8.16 11.26
N GLN A 92 10.34 7.41 10.33
CA GLN A 92 10.97 8.01 9.15
C GLN A 92 9.95 8.69 8.24
N LEU A 93 8.67 8.40 8.41
CA LEU A 93 7.60 9.01 7.62
C LEU A 93 7.09 10.32 8.22
N GLY A 94 7.50 10.64 9.45
CA GLY A 94 7.07 11.86 10.14
C GLY A 94 5.54 11.95 10.21
N ASN A 95 4.99 13.05 9.74
CA ASN A 95 3.54 13.27 9.73
C ASN A 95 2.87 12.69 8.49
N GLY A 96 3.63 11.97 7.68
CA GLY A 96 3.13 11.34 6.48
C GLY A 96 3.79 11.87 5.22
N VAL A 97 3.50 11.21 4.11
CA VAL A 97 4.00 11.57 2.78
C VAL A 97 2.80 12.07 1.99
N PRO A 98 2.91 13.22 1.31
CA PRO A 98 1.77 13.78 0.58
C PRO A 98 1.11 12.79 -0.37
N GLY A 99 -0.20 12.70 -0.28
CA GLY A 99 -1.00 11.84 -1.13
C GLY A 99 -1.11 10.39 -0.69
N THR A 100 -0.31 9.97 0.30
CA THR A 100 -0.35 8.59 0.80
C THR A 100 -1.31 8.46 1.97
N LEU A 101 -1.71 7.23 2.29
CA LEU A 101 -2.83 7.00 3.21
C LEU A 101 -2.41 6.75 4.65
N GLY A 102 -1.39 5.94 4.86
CA GLY A 102 -1.03 5.56 6.22
C GLY A 102 0.11 4.57 6.27
N VAL A 103 0.30 3.97 7.45
CA VAL A 103 1.44 3.10 7.71
C VAL A 103 1.05 1.92 8.60
N ILE A 104 1.64 0.78 8.30
CA ILE A 104 1.59 -0.44 9.12
C ILE A 104 3.02 -0.71 9.58
N SER A 105 3.20 -0.92 10.88
CA SER A 105 4.52 -1.19 11.45
C SER A 105 4.86 -2.67 11.35
N LYS A 106 6.14 -2.96 11.02
CA LYS A 106 6.65 -4.32 11.11
C LYS A 106 6.92 -4.67 12.57
N PRO A 107 6.88 -5.94 12.98
CA PRO A 107 6.69 -7.12 12.14
C PRO A 107 5.30 -7.19 11.55
N VAL A 108 5.22 -7.71 10.32
CA VAL A 108 3.96 -7.71 9.58
C VAL A 108 2.99 -8.74 10.15
N ASP A 109 1.80 -8.27 10.47
CA ASP A 109 0.66 -9.16 10.68
C ASP A 109 -0.06 -9.26 9.33
N PHE A 110 0.04 -10.40 8.68
CA PHE A 110 -0.49 -10.54 7.32
C PHE A 110 -2.01 -10.46 7.27
N LYS A 111 -2.69 -10.85 8.35
CA LYS A 111 -4.13 -10.63 8.44
C LYS A 111 -4.45 -9.14 8.39
N LEU A 112 -3.65 -8.32 9.05
CA LEU A 112 -3.82 -6.87 9.03
C LEU A 112 -3.65 -6.31 7.61
N ILE A 113 -2.74 -6.86 6.82
CA ILE A 113 -2.57 -6.44 5.42
C ILE A 113 -3.90 -6.61 4.66
N GLY A 114 -4.53 -7.77 4.78
CA GLY A 114 -5.82 -8.00 4.12
C GLY A 114 -6.91 -7.06 4.62
N GLU A 115 -6.97 -6.86 5.93
CA GLU A 115 -7.97 -5.96 6.53
C GLU A 115 -7.75 -4.51 6.10
N ALA A 116 -6.49 -4.07 6.01
CA ALA A 116 -6.16 -2.73 5.57
C ALA A 116 -6.55 -2.50 4.10
N LEU A 117 -6.31 -3.48 3.25
CA LEU A 117 -6.72 -3.41 1.85
C LEU A 117 -8.23 -3.33 1.73
N ASP A 118 -8.95 -4.17 2.46
CA ASP A 118 -10.41 -4.12 2.47
C ASP A 118 -10.92 -2.74 2.90
N PHE A 119 -10.26 -2.15 3.90
CA PHE A 119 -10.63 -0.84 4.40
C PHE A 119 -10.42 0.26 3.35
N VAL A 120 -9.23 0.31 2.73
CA VAL A 120 -8.91 1.40 1.79
C VAL A 120 -9.62 1.24 0.45
N LEU A 121 -10.07 0.03 0.13
CA LEU A 121 -10.81 -0.25 -1.11
C LEU A 121 -12.31 -0.27 -0.91
N ALA A 122 -12.80 -0.10 0.31
CA ALA A 122 -14.22 -0.09 0.57
C ALA A 122 -14.89 1.04 -0.20
N ASP A 123 -16.04 0.74 -0.81
CA ASP A 123 -16.83 1.75 -1.50
C ASP A 123 -17.40 2.70 -0.45
N ARG A 124 -17.04 3.97 -0.57
CA ARG A 124 -17.50 5.01 0.33
C ARG A 124 -18.65 5.82 -0.24
N SER A 125 -18.94 5.65 -1.52
CA SER A 125 -20.05 6.37 -2.14
C SER A 125 -21.36 5.72 -1.68
N GLY A 126 -22.19 6.47 -1.03
CA GLY A 126 -23.45 5.96 -0.53
C GLY A 126 -23.36 5.14 0.75
N ALA A 127 -22.19 4.91 1.28
CA ALA A 127 -22.07 4.26 2.56
C ALA A 127 -22.55 5.20 3.66
N ALA A 128 -23.47 4.72 4.47
CA ALA A 128 -24.01 5.53 5.55
C ALA A 128 -23.00 5.79 6.65
N ARG A 129 -21.89 5.07 6.66
CA ARG A 129 -20.88 5.17 7.71
C ARG A 129 -19.51 4.81 7.16
N ASN A 130 -18.51 5.46 7.72
CA ASN A 130 -17.13 5.09 7.47
C ASN A 130 -16.72 4.07 8.50
N PRO A 131 -16.32 2.86 8.12
CA PRO A 131 -15.76 1.94 9.09
C PRO A 131 -14.48 2.54 9.67
N ALA A 132 -14.20 2.21 10.92
CA ALA A 132 -12.93 2.58 11.51
C ALA A 132 -11.82 1.79 10.83
N PRO A 133 -10.61 2.37 10.72
CA PRO A 133 -9.48 1.59 10.21
C PRO A 133 -9.17 0.43 11.14
N PRO A 134 -8.66 -0.69 10.62
CA PRO A 134 -8.30 -1.80 11.48
C PRO A 134 -7.18 -1.40 12.44
N PRO A 135 -7.18 -1.91 13.68
CA PRO A 135 -6.08 -1.66 14.60
C PRO A 135 -4.75 -2.06 13.97
N GLY A 136 -3.76 -1.20 14.05
CA GLY A 136 -2.45 -1.42 13.43
C GLY A 136 -2.24 -0.67 12.14
N LEU A 137 -3.31 -0.19 11.50
CA LEU A 137 -3.20 0.73 10.39
C LEU A 137 -3.35 2.15 10.93
N GLU A 138 -2.26 2.93 10.88
CA GLU A 138 -2.27 4.32 11.29
C GLU A 138 -2.45 5.20 10.07
N LEU A 139 -3.56 5.92 10.00
CA LEU A 139 -3.81 6.85 8.91
C LEU A 139 -3.06 8.16 9.15
N PHE A 140 -2.54 8.74 8.08
CA PHE A 140 -1.92 10.06 8.18
C PHE A 140 -2.99 11.14 8.33
N ALA A 141 -2.61 12.25 8.96
CA ALA A 141 -3.56 13.31 9.26
C ALA A 141 -4.19 13.92 8.01
N SER A 142 -3.49 13.86 6.90
CA SER A 142 -3.97 14.39 5.61
C SER A 142 -4.88 13.44 4.83
N TYR A 143 -5.13 12.28 5.39
CA TYR A 143 -5.95 11.25 4.72
C TYR A 143 -7.38 11.75 4.46
#